data_9384846dbda29fd5ca20da615fb8ce32
#
_entry.id   9384846dbda29fd5ca20da615fb8ce32
#
_cell.length_a   1.000
_cell.length_b   1.000
_cell.length_c   1.000
_cell.angle_alpha   90.00
_cell.angle_beta   90.00
_cell.angle_gamma   90.00
#
_symmetry.space_group_name_H-M   'P 1'
#
loop_
_entity.id
_entity.type
_entity.pdbx_description
1 polymer ?
#
loop_
_entity_poly.entity_id
_entity_poly.type
_entity_poly.pdbx_seq_one_letter_code
_entity_poly.pdbx_strand_id
1 'polypeptide(L)'
;MKVFIGWDSREDIAYQVCRKSILKHSSVEVDIQPIVQSELRERGLYWRETDPLSSTEFSFTRFLTPYLAGYDGWAVFVDCDFLFRGDIAGLLDYADGAKACFLVKHDYRPTETVKMDNKAQHLYPKKNWSSFMFINCGHSQVKALTPEVVNRETGMYLHRFNWLTDDVIGELPITWNYLEGWYTRDQCPNPIAVHFTRGG
;
A
#
# COMPACT_ATOMS: atom_id res chain seq x y z
N MET A 1 -2.09 -15.19 -7.07
CA MET A 1 -1.85 -14.22 -5.98
C MET A 1 -2.81 -13.05 -6.14
N LYS A 2 -3.50 -12.62 -5.06
CA LYS A 2 -4.38 -11.45 -5.09
C LYS A 2 -3.57 -10.16 -4.96
N VAL A 3 -3.83 -9.20 -5.83
CA VAL A 3 -3.19 -7.87 -5.83
C VAL A 3 -4.26 -6.80 -5.87
N PHE A 4 -4.25 -5.92 -4.89
CA PHE A 4 -5.16 -4.80 -4.80
C PHE A 4 -4.39 -3.51 -5.08
N ILE A 5 -4.84 -2.74 -6.05
CA ILE A 5 -4.24 -1.46 -6.40
C ILE A 5 -5.21 -0.35 -5.97
N GLY A 6 -4.71 0.63 -5.21
CA GLY A 6 -5.51 1.82 -4.90
C GLY A 6 -5.91 2.54 -6.19
N TRP A 7 -7.18 2.93 -6.32
CA TRP A 7 -7.66 3.68 -7.48
C TRP A 7 -8.12 5.07 -7.05
N ASP A 8 -7.71 6.08 -7.81
CA ASP A 8 -8.14 7.47 -7.64
C ASP A 8 -8.64 7.98 -9.00
N SER A 9 -9.80 8.60 -9.01
CA SER A 9 -10.44 9.10 -10.23
C SER A 9 -9.58 10.11 -11.00
N ARG A 10 -8.65 10.78 -10.31
CA ARG A 10 -7.71 11.75 -10.88
C ARG A 10 -6.46 11.10 -11.49
N GLU A 11 -6.20 9.83 -11.16
CA GLU A 11 -4.95 9.11 -11.44
C GLU A 11 -5.17 7.77 -12.16
N ASP A 12 -6.24 7.65 -12.97
CA ASP A 12 -6.55 6.41 -13.69
C ASP A 12 -5.40 5.93 -14.59
N ILE A 13 -4.69 6.85 -15.23
CA ILE A 13 -3.52 6.49 -16.07
C ILE A 13 -2.43 5.82 -15.24
N ALA A 14 -2.15 6.32 -14.03
CA ALA A 14 -1.17 5.72 -13.13
C ALA A 14 -1.60 4.30 -12.73
N TYR A 15 -2.88 4.10 -12.37
CA TYR A 15 -3.44 2.77 -12.12
C TYR A 15 -3.24 1.81 -13.30
N GLN A 16 -3.53 2.24 -14.53
CA GLN A 16 -3.38 1.41 -15.74
C GLN A 16 -1.90 1.02 -15.97
N VAL A 17 -0.97 1.94 -15.74
CA VAL A 17 0.46 1.70 -15.86
C VAL A 17 0.92 0.71 -14.79
N CYS A 18 0.53 0.91 -13.53
CA CYS A 18 0.85 0.01 -12.43
C CYS A 18 0.37 -1.41 -12.74
N ARG A 19 -0.92 -1.56 -13.04
CA ARG A 19 -1.54 -2.84 -13.40
C ARG A 19 -0.82 -3.54 -14.56
N LYS A 20 -0.55 -2.80 -15.64
CA LYS A 20 0.11 -3.33 -16.84
C LYS A 20 1.54 -3.77 -16.55
N SER A 21 2.26 -3.02 -15.70
CA SER A 21 3.62 -3.34 -15.32
C SER A 21 3.69 -4.63 -14.49
N ILE A 22 2.75 -4.85 -13.56
CA ILE A 22 2.66 -6.10 -12.80
C ILE A 22 2.41 -7.28 -13.76
N LEU A 23 1.39 -7.18 -14.63
CA LEU A 23 1.06 -8.25 -15.59
C LEU A 23 2.19 -8.59 -16.53
N LYS A 24 2.99 -7.59 -16.92
CA LYS A 24 4.13 -7.76 -17.84
C LYS A 24 5.26 -8.58 -17.22
N HIS A 25 5.49 -8.44 -15.92
CA HIS A 25 6.67 -9.00 -15.25
C HIS A 25 6.35 -10.20 -14.36
N SER A 26 5.09 -10.50 -14.11
CA SER A 26 4.69 -11.61 -13.24
C SER A 26 4.91 -12.96 -13.93
N SER A 27 5.60 -13.87 -13.25
CA SER A 27 5.75 -15.28 -13.64
C SER A 27 4.62 -16.18 -13.12
N VAL A 28 3.74 -15.64 -12.28
CA VAL A 28 2.58 -16.34 -11.72
C VAL A 28 1.28 -15.66 -12.11
N GLU A 29 0.19 -16.41 -12.06
CA GLU A 29 -1.13 -15.82 -12.23
C GLU A 29 -1.44 -14.84 -11.10
N VAL A 30 -1.85 -13.61 -11.46
CA VAL A 30 -2.24 -12.55 -10.55
C VAL A 30 -3.67 -12.12 -10.80
N ASP A 31 -4.47 -12.09 -9.72
CA ASP A 31 -5.81 -11.52 -9.69
C ASP A 31 -5.69 -10.07 -9.22
N ILE A 32 -5.74 -9.13 -10.17
CA ILE A 32 -5.56 -7.70 -9.89
C ILE A 32 -6.93 -7.01 -9.81
N GLN A 33 -7.21 -6.42 -8.66
CA GLN A 33 -8.47 -5.71 -8.39
C GLN A 33 -8.20 -4.25 -7.99
N PRO A 34 -8.91 -3.27 -8.56
CA PRO A 34 -8.86 -1.89 -8.07
C PRO A 34 -9.59 -1.77 -6.73
N ILE A 35 -9.09 -0.94 -5.84
CA ILE A 35 -9.84 -0.48 -4.67
C ILE A 35 -10.48 0.86 -5.04
N VAL A 36 -11.74 0.82 -5.44
CA VAL A 36 -12.54 1.99 -5.85
C VAL A 36 -13.41 2.44 -4.68
N GLN A 37 -13.18 3.64 -4.17
CA GLN A 37 -13.87 4.13 -2.98
C GLN A 37 -15.39 4.23 -3.17
N SER A 38 -15.86 4.71 -4.33
CA SER A 38 -17.29 4.84 -4.63
C SER A 38 -18.01 3.49 -4.61
N GLU A 39 -17.43 2.45 -5.22
CA GLU A 39 -17.97 1.09 -5.20
C GLU A 39 -18.05 0.52 -3.78
N LEU A 40 -17.05 0.80 -2.95
CA LEU A 40 -17.06 0.38 -1.55
C LEU A 40 -18.14 1.09 -0.74
N ARG A 41 -18.44 2.37 -1.06
CA ARG A 41 -19.55 3.12 -0.47
C ARG A 41 -20.90 2.52 -0.88
N GLU A 42 -21.11 2.24 -2.15
CA GLU A 42 -22.33 1.61 -2.67
C GLU A 42 -22.60 0.24 -2.04
N ARG A 43 -21.54 -0.52 -1.76
CA ARG A 43 -21.60 -1.82 -1.06
C ARG A 43 -21.77 -1.70 0.46
N GLY A 44 -21.79 -0.48 1.02
CA GLY A 44 -21.89 -0.25 2.46
C GLY A 44 -20.63 -0.68 3.25
N LEU A 45 -19.50 -0.83 2.57
CA LEU A 45 -18.23 -1.24 3.19
C LEU A 45 -17.39 -0.04 3.65
N TYR A 46 -17.63 1.14 3.07
CA TYR A 46 -16.91 2.36 3.41
C TYR A 46 -17.90 3.53 3.56
N TRP A 47 -18.00 4.08 4.80
CA TRP A 47 -18.94 5.15 5.14
C TRP A 47 -18.30 6.32 5.89
N ARG A 48 -16.94 6.38 5.92
CA ARG A 48 -16.24 7.54 6.48
C ARG A 48 -16.67 8.81 5.76
N GLU A 49 -16.78 9.90 6.51
CA GLU A 49 -16.83 11.22 5.90
C GLU A 49 -15.56 11.49 5.09
N THR A 50 -15.70 12.30 4.05
CA THR A 50 -14.55 12.68 3.23
C THR A 50 -13.59 13.52 4.07
N ASP A 51 -12.39 13.03 4.28
CA ASP A 51 -11.32 13.78 4.94
C ASP A 51 -10.66 14.71 3.92
N PRO A 52 -10.82 16.05 4.05
CA PRO A 52 -10.22 17.01 3.11
C PRO A 52 -8.69 16.98 3.12
N LEU A 53 -8.06 16.36 4.14
CA LEU A 53 -6.62 16.17 4.23
C LEU A 53 -6.15 14.87 3.56
N SER A 54 -7.06 14.00 3.14
CA SER A 54 -6.71 12.80 2.39
C SER A 54 -6.06 13.17 1.06
N SER A 55 -4.89 12.60 0.78
CA SER A 55 -4.17 12.83 -0.48
C SER A 55 -4.80 12.08 -1.65
N THR A 56 -5.39 10.89 -1.39
CA THR A 56 -5.99 10.00 -2.40
C THR A 56 -7.31 9.42 -1.91
N GLU A 57 -8.17 8.99 -2.86
CA GLU A 57 -9.43 8.31 -2.55
C GLU A 57 -9.21 6.99 -1.80
N PHE A 58 -8.06 6.35 -1.98
CA PHE A 58 -7.71 5.09 -1.33
C PHE A 58 -6.89 5.25 -0.04
N SER A 59 -6.75 6.46 0.49
CA SER A 59 -5.96 6.71 1.72
C SER A 59 -6.37 5.81 2.88
N PHE A 60 -7.66 5.55 3.07
CA PHE A 60 -8.17 4.67 4.12
C PHE A 60 -8.62 3.30 3.59
N THR A 61 -9.20 3.26 2.39
CA THR A 61 -9.76 2.02 1.84
C THR A 61 -8.70 0.95 1.57
N ARG A 62 -7.41 1.32 1.47
CA ARG A 62 -6.28 0.38 1.41
C ARG A 62 -6.28 -0.64 2.54
N PHE A 63 -6.75 -0.26 3.72
CA PHE A 63 -6.82 -1.12 4.90
C PHE A 63 -7.99 -2.12 4.86
N LEU A 64 -8.88 -2.03 3.86
CA LEU A 64 -9.88 -3.05 3.57
C LEU A 64 -9.32 -4.24 2.78
N THR A 65 -8.06 -4.20 2.34
CA THR A 65 -7.43 -5.29 1.58
C THR A 65 -7.63 -6.66 2.22
N PRO A 66 -7.43 -6.89 3.54
CA PRO A 66 -7.65 -8.21 4.13
C PRO A 66 -9.11 -8.68 4.05
N TYR A 67 -10.05 -7.77 4.24
CA TYR A 67 -11.48 -8.06 4.11
C TYR A 67 -11.83 -8.42 2.67
N LEU A 68 -11.37 -7.65 1.69
CA LEU A 68 -11.60 -7.88 0.27
C LEU A 68 -10.94 -9.19 -0.22
N ALA A 69 -9.83 -9.57 0.40
CA ALA A 69 -9.18 -10.87 0.17
C ALA A 69 -9.94 -12.05 0.81
N GLY A 70 -10.97 -11.79 1.63
CA GLY A 70 -11.74 -12.80 2.35
C GLY A 70 -11.04 -13.31 3.62
N TYR A 71 -10.09 -12.56 4.16
CA TYR A 71 -9.25 -12.95 5.31
C TYR A 71 -8.53 -14.28 5.11
N ASP A 72 -8.10 -14.56 3.88
CA ASP A 72 -7.45 -15.80 3.53
C ASP A 72 -6.20 -15.57 2.67
N GLY A 73 -5.16 -16.36 2.95
CA GLY A 73 -3.92 -16.37 2.21
C GLY A 73 -3.14 -15.05 2.29
N TRP A 74 -2.27 -14.84 1.30
CA TRP A 74 -1.46 -13.65 1.16
C TRP A 74 -2.00 -12.75 0.04
N ALA A 75 -2.05 -11.46 0.29
CA ALA A 75 -2.43 -10.46 -0.71
C ALA A 75 -1.45 -9.28 -0.70
N VAL A 76 -1.35 -8.61 -1.84
CA VAL A 76 -0.60 -7.35 -1.98
C VAL A 76 -1.57 -6.19 -2.04
N PHE A 77 -1.27 -5.13 -1.30
CA PHE A 77 -1.80 -3.79 -1.59
C PHE A 77 -0.66 -2.92 -2.13
N VAL A 78 -0.95 -2.10 -3.13
CA VAL A 78 -0.02 -1.12 -3.69
C VAL A 78 -0.76 0.15 -4.11
N ASP A 79 -0.14 1.32 -3.93
CA ASP A 79 -0.63 2.60 -4.45
C ASP A 79 -0.59 2.59 -5.99
N CYS A 80 -1.40 3.39 -6.67
CA CYS A 80 -1.49 3.39 -8.13
C CYS A 80 -0.24 3.97 -8.83
N ASP A 81 0.54 4.79 -8.14
CA ASP A 81 1.74 5.46 -8.65
C ASP A 81 3.02 4.62 -8.59
N PHE A 82 2.85 3.28 -8.70
CA PHE A 82 3.95 2.34 -8.80
C PHE A 82 4.19 1.86 -10.24
N LEU A 83 5.47 1.62 -10.55
CA LEU A 83 5.92 0.95 -11.76
C LEU A 83 6.73 -0.30 -11.40
N PHE A 84 6.22 -1.47 -11.71
CA PHE A 84 6.96 -2.73 -11.53
C PHE A 84 7.93 -2.95 -12.69
N ARG A 85 9.16 -3.32 -12.35
CA ARG A 85 10.26 -3.63 -13.26
C ARG A 85 10.77 -5.08 -13.09
N GLY A 86 10.30 -5.76 -12.06
CA GLY A 86 10.63 -7.14 -11.74
C GLY A 86 9.40 -7.95 -11.38
N ASP A 87 9.62 -9.23 -11.11
CA ASP A 87 8.57 -10.20 -10.87
C ASP A 87 7.99 -10.08 -9.46
N ILE A 88 6.69 -9.85 -9.38
CA ILE A 88 5.95 -9.77 -8.10
C ILE A 88 5.92 -11.13 -7.37
N ALA A 89 6.12 -12.25 -8.08
CA ALA A 89 6.16 -13.59 -7.49
C ALA A 89 7.28 -13.74 -6.43
N GLY A 90 8.36 -12.96 -6.52
CA GLY A 90 9.41 -12.93 -5.51
C GLY A 90 8.95 -12.55 -4.10
N LEU A 91 7.75 -11.98 -3.93
CA LEU A 91 7.15 -11.77 -2.62
C LEU A 91 6.82 -13.08 -1.90
N LEU A 92 6.56 -14.15 -2.63
CA LEU A 92 6.22 -15.45 -2.03
C LEU A 92 7.36 -16.03 -1.19
N ASP A 93 8.61 -15.64 -1.47
CA ASP A 93 9.78 -16.04 -0.67
C ASP A 93 9.76 -15.45 0.75
N TYR A 94 8.97 -14.38 0.96
CA TYR A 94 8.77 -13.74 2.26
C TYR A 94 7.53 -14.27 3.00
N ALA A 95 6.75 -15.18 2.43
CA ALA A 95 5.48 -15.65 3.00
C ALA A 95 5.72 -16.50 4.26
N ASP A 96 6.05 -15.86 5.38
CA ASP A 96 6.21 -16.46 6.72
C ASP A 96 4.90 -16.33 7.51
N GLY A 97 4.30 -17.48 7.85
CA GLY A 97 3.04 -17.52 8.59
C GLY A 97 3.07 -16.89 9.98
N ALA A 98 4.26 -16.69 10.58
CA ALA A 98 4.42 -15.97 11.84
C ALA A 98 4.30 -14.45 11.70
N LYS A 99 4.33 -13.91 10.45
CA LYS A 99 4.23 -12.49 10.19
C LYS A 99 2.84 -12.11 9.68
N ALA A 100 2.37 -10.96 10.15
CA ALA A 100 1.10 -10.35 9.76
C ALA A 100 1.22 -9.60 8.42
N CYS A 101 2.32 -8.91 8.21
CA CYS A 101 2.62 -8.26 6.94
C CYS A 101 4.12 -8.05 6.76
N PHE A 102 4.51 -7.87 5.50
CA PHE A 102 5.82 -7.38 5.11
C PHE A 102 5.67 -6.05 4.36
N LEU A 103 6.57 -5.12 4.65
CA LEU A 103 6.61 -3.80 4.03
C LEU A 103 8.03 -3.23 4.05
N VAL A 104 8.29 -2.20 3.27
CA VAL A 104 9.57 -1.49 3.31
C VAL A 104 9.54 -0.48 4.45
N LYS A 105 10.44 -0.64 5.43
CA LYS A 105 10.57 0.26 6.57
C LYS A 105 11.43 1.47 6.20
N HIS A 106 10.83 2.43 5.50
CA HIS A 106 11.53 3.65 5.13
C HIS A 106 11.96 4.46 6.36
N ASP A 107 13.24 4.77 6.49
CA ASP A 107 13.72 5.85 7.37
C ASP A 107 13.66 7.18 6.62
N TYR A 108 12.43 7.61 6.35
CA TYR A 108 12.13 8.76 5.53
C TYR A 108 12.00 10.01 6.38
N ARG A 109 12.95 10.93 6.22
CA ARG A 109 12.98 12.25 6.88
C ARG A 109 12.98 13.34 5.79
N PRO A 110 11.80 13.76 5.27
CA PRO A 110 11.78 14.80 4.26
C PRO A 110 12.37 16.09 4.78
N THR A 111 13.22 16.71 3.96
CA THR A 111 13.77 18.06 4.21
C THR A 111 12.78 19.16 3.85
N GLU A 112 11.76 18.85 3.03
CA GLU A 112 10.74 19.78 2.57
C GLU A 112 9.49 19.71 3.45
N THR A 113 9.00 20.86 3.90
CA THR A 113 7.83 20.97 4.78
C THR A 113 6.51 21.12 4.03
N VAL A 114 6.54 21.31 2.70
CA VAL A 114 5.37 21.57 1.85
C VAL A 114 5.39 20.62 0.64
N LYS A 115 4.26 19.97 0.33
CA LYS A 115 4.05 19.22 -0.91
C LYS A 115 3.80 20.17 -2.08
N MET A 116 3.94 19.68 -3.33
CA MET A 116 3.68 20.45 -4.56
C MET A 116 2.31 21.14 -4.61
N ASP A 117 1.30 20.62 -3.89
CA ASP A 117 -0.04 21.19 -3.77
C ASP A 117 -0.19 22.20 -2.61
N ASN A 118 0.87 22.78 -2.07
CA ASN A 118 0.84 23.65 -0.87
C ASN A 118 0.23 23.02 0.39
N LYS A 119 0.07 21.69 0.45
CA LYS A 119 -0.40 20.99 1.64
C LYS A 119 0.75 20.79 2.62
N ALA A 120 0.52 21.10 3.90
CA ALA A 120 1.50 20.88 4.96
C ALA A 120 1.90 19.40 5.03
N GLN A 121 3.21 19.13 4.97
CA GLN A 121 3.75 17.79 5.10
C GLN A 121 4.07 17.50 6.56
N HIS A 122 3.20 16.71 7.22
CA HIS A 122 3.47 16.27 8.57
C HIS A 122 4.47 15.11 8.58
N LEU A 123 5.56 15.30 9.33
CA LEU A 123 6.49 14.21 9.67
C LEU A 123 5.80 13.30 10.68
N TYR A 124 5.59 12.04 10.32
CA TYR A 124 5.09 11.04 11.26
C TYR A 124 5.87 9.72 11.08
N PRO A 125 6.03 8.94 12.18
CA PRO A 125 6.64 7.62 12.11
C PRO A 125 5.92 6.71 11.12
N LYS A 126 6.68 5.80 10.47
CA LYS A 126 6.17 4.81 9.52
C LYS A 126 5.55 5.43 8.25
N LYS A 127 6.02 6.62 7.83
CA LYS A 127 5.57 7.26 6.60
C LYS A 127 5.93 6.39 5.38
N ASN A 128 5.02 6.35 4.39
CA ASN A 128 5.10 5.52 3.17
C ASN A 128 5.12 4.00 3.40
N TRP A 129 5.02 3.51 4.63
CA TRP A 129 4.98 2.08 4.90
C TRP A 129 3.74 1.42 4.31
N SER A 130 2.59 2.09 4.36
CA SER A 130 1.30 1.57 3.87
C SER A 130 1.10 1.71 2.37
N SER A 131 2.05 2.30 1.63
CA SER A 131 1.95 2.43 0.17
C SER A 131 2.18 1.12 -0.57
N PHE A 132 2.89 0.18 0.08
CA PHE A 132 3.11 -1.17 -0.40
C PHE A 132 3.07 -2.13 0.79
N MET A 133 2.12 -3.07 0.78
CA MET A 133 1.94 -4.03 1.86
C MET A 133 1.75 -5.44 1.29
N PHE A 134 2.57 -6.39 1.71
CA PHE A 134 2.36 -7.82 1.47
C PHE A 134 1.78 -8.41 2.75
N ILE A 135 0.49 -8.77 2.74
CA ILE A 135 -0.33 -8.99 3.91
C ILE A 135 -0.74 -10.46 4.03
N ASN A 136 -0.48 -11.07 5.18
CA ASN A 136 -1.07 -12.34 5.58
C ASN A 136 -2.51 -12.11 6.05
N CYS A 137 -3.47 -12.18 5.13
CA CYS A 137 -4.87 -11.89 5.42
C CYS A 137 -5.49 -12.85 6.46
N GLY A 138 -4.94 -14.06 6.59
CA GLY A 138 -5.37 -15.07 7.58
C GLY A 138 -4.84 -14.84 8.99
N HIS A 139 -3.84 -13.96 9.18
CA HIS A 139 -3.24 -13.71 10.49
C HIS A 139 -4.24 -13.11 11.49
N SER A 140 -4.21 -13.57 12.75
CA SER A 140 -5.20 -13.19 13.77
C SER A 140 -5.29 -11.68 14.01
N GLN A 141 -4.16 -10.96 14.06
CA GLN A 141 -4.14 -9.52 14.23
C GLN A 141 -4.65 -8.78 12.97
N VAL A 142 -4.42 -9.33 11.77
CA VAL A 142 -4.91 -8.74 10.51
C VAL A 142 -6.43 -8.84 10.40
N LYS A 143 -7.03 -9.91 10.92
CA LYS A 143 -8.50 -10.07 10.98
C LYS A 143 -9.20 -9.01 11.84
N ALA A 144 -8.46 -8.27 12.68
CA ALA A 144 -8.99 -7.11 13.40
C ALA A 144 -9.31 -5.92 12.48
N LEU A 145 -8.72 -5.83 11.27
CA LEU A 145 -9.05 -4.82 10.28
C LEU A 145 -10.40 -5.12 9.59
N THR A 146 -11.48 -4.99 10.35
CA THR A 146 -12.84 -5.09 9.83
C THR A 146 -13.24 -3.79 9.13
N PRO A 147 -14.28 -3.78 8.25
CA PRO A 147 -14.84 -2.54 7.72
C PRO A 147 -15.19 -1.52 8.81
N GLU A 148 -15.72 -1.98 9.95
CA GLU A 148 -16.02 -1.13 11.10
C GLU A 148 -14.77 -0.40 11.63
N VAL A 149 -13.68 -1.13 11.85
CA VAL A 149 -12.39 -0.57 12.32
C VAL A 149 -11.86 0.43 11.32
N VAL A 150 -11.82 0.09 10.02
CA VAL A 150 -11.33 1.00 8.98
C VAL A 150 -12.16 2.28 8.90
N ASN A 151 -13.46 2.21 9.12
CA ASN A 151 -14.33 3.39 9.08
C ASN A 151 -14.26 4.27 10.32
N ARG A 152 -13.95 3.72 11.50
CA ARG A 152 -13.99 4.47 12.77
C ARG A 152 -12.61 4.92 13.27
N GLU A 153 -11.57 4.13 13.01
CA GLU A 153 -10.25 4.42 13.54
C GLU A 153 -9.59 5.62 12.86
N THR A 154 -8.70 6.30 13.58
CA THR A 154 -7.99 7.46 13.05
C THR A 154 -7.01 7.06 11.95
N GLY A 155 -6.70 7.99 11.03
CA GLY A 155 -5.64 7.78 10.05
C GLY A 155 -4.29 7.46 10.71
N MET A 156 -4.02 8.08 11.86
CA MET A 156 -2.83 7.78 12.66
C MET A 156 -2.81 6.33 13.14
N TYR A 157 -3.93 5.81 13.62
CA TYR A 157 -4.03 4.41 14.05
C TYR A 157 -3.75 3.46 12.90
N LEU A 158 -4.37 3.69 11.75
CA LEU A 158 -4.24 2.83 10.57
C LEU A 158 -2.85 2.90 9.94
N HIS A 159 -2.35 4.10 9.60
CA HIS A 159 -1.08 4.27 8.90
C HIS A 159 0.17 4.02 9.75
N ARG A 160 0.06 4.11 11.07
CA ARG A 160 1.14 3.71 11.99
C ARG A 160 1.10 2.23 12.36
N PHE A 161 0.17 1.46 11.78
CA PHE A 161 0.01 0.04 12.07
C PHE A 161 -0.21 -0.25 13.56
N ASN A 162 -0.97 0.64 14.27
CA ASN A 162 -1.24 0.45 15.69
C ASN A 162 -2.19 -0.75 15.96
N TRP A 163 -2.69 -1.37 14.92
CA TRP A 163 -3.46 -2.61 14.92
C TRP A 163 -2.59 -3.87 14.87
N LEU A 164 -1.26 -3.71 14.79
CA LEU A 164 -0.27 -4.80 14.82
C LEU A 164 0.75 -4.54 15.93
N THR A 165 1.28 -5.60 16.50
CA THR A 165 2.50 -5.52 17.30
C THR A 165 3.73 -5.47 16.37
N ASP A 166 4.81 -4.81 16.77
CA ASP A 166 5.97 -4.60 15.89
C ASP A 166 6.70 -5.90 15.51
N ASP A 167 6.62 -6.92 16.36
CA ASP A 167 7.24 -8.24 16.14
C ASP A 167 6.61 -9.03 14.98
N VAL A 168 5.35 -8.76 14.65
CA VAL A 168 4.66 -9.41 13.50
C VAL A 168 4.81 -8.64 12.19
N ILE A 169 5.46 -7.47 12.20
CA ILE A 169 5.74 -6.68 11.00
C ILE A 169 7.11 -7.05 10.45
N GLY A 170 7.13 -7.79 9.35
CA GLY A 170 8.34 -8.13 8.60
C GLY A 170 8.85 -6.95 7.77
N GLU A 171 10.07 -7.08 7.27
CA GLU A 171 10.71 -6.05 6.47
C GLU A 171 11.03 -6.57 5.06
N LEU A 172 10.71 -5.77 4.06
CA LEU A 172 11.13 -5.96 2.68
C LEU A 172 12.32 -5.04 2.37
N PRO A 173 13.24 -5.46 1.51
CA PRO A 173 14.28 -4.57 0.99
C PRO A 173 13.68 -3.42 0.18
N ILE A 174 14.41 -2.30 0.10
CA ILE A 174 13.96 -1.08 -0.61
C ILE A 174 13.66 -1.32 -2.09
N THR A 175 14.12 -2.42 -2.68
CA THR A 175 13.82 -2.83 -4.05
C THR A 175 12.33 -2.98 -4.32
N TRP A 176 11.52 -3.27 -3.29
CA TRP A 176 10.07 -3.43 -3.39
C TRP A 176 9.26 -2.13 -3.27
N ASN A 177 9.90 -1.06 -2.81
CA ASN A 177 9.27 0.26 -2.71
C ASN A 177 10.35 1.34 -2.81
N TYR A 178 10.97 1.43 -3.98
CA TYR A 178 11.99 2.44 -4.25
C TYR A 178 11.32 3.79 -4.49
N LEU A 179 11.52 4.73 -3.57
CA LEU A 179 10.95 6.08 -3.66
C LEU A 179 11.74 6.91 -4.67
N GLU A 180 11.16 7.16 -5.85
CA GLU A 180 11.77 7.99 -6.88
C GLU A 180 11.97 9.42 -6.37
N GLY A 181 13.16 9.96 -6.63
CA GLY A 181 13.56 11.29 -6.18
C GLY A 181 13.99 11.38 -4.70
N TRP A 182 13.97 10.25 -3.94
CA TRP A 182 14.43 10.19 -2.55
C TRP A 182 15.63 9.26 -2.37
N TYR A 183 15.59 8.09 -2.98
CA TYR A 183 16.74 7.19 -3.02
C TYR A 183 17.59 7.46 -4.25
N THR A 184 18.88 7.21 -4.12
CA THR A 184 19.81 7.27 -5.24
C THR A 184 19.93 5.89 -5.92
N ARG A 185 20.35 5.87 -7.18
CA ARG A 185 20.59 4.61 -7.91
C ARG A 185 21.66 3.74 -7.26
N ASP A 186 22.63 4.35 -6.56
CA ASP A 186 23.65 3.60 -5.85
C ASP A 186 23.09 2.84 -4.64
N GLN A 187 22.06 3.40 -3.99
CA GLN A 187 21.36 2.73 -2.89
C GLN A 187 20.49 1.56 -3.37
N CYS A 188 19.95 1.64 -4.59
CA CYS A 188 19.12 0.59 -5.16
C CYS A 188 19.26 0.59 -6.69
N PRO A 189 20.29 -0.09 -7.24
CA PRO A 189 20.56 -0.09 -8.70
C PRO A 189 19.45 -0.72 -9.54
N ASN A 190 18.79 -1.75 -8.99
CA ASN A 190 17.80 -2.55 -9.68
C ASN A 190 16.51 -2.69 -8.87
N PRO A 191 15.69 -1.62 -8.73
CA PRO A 191 14.42 -1.71 -8.04
C PRO A 191 13.44 -2.64 -8.78
N ILE A 192 12.73 -3.46 -8.02
CA ILE A 192 11.65 -4.31 -8.51
C ILE A 192 10.39 -3.48 -8.71
N ALA A 193 10.11 -2.58 -7.77
CA ALA A 193 8.97 -1.67 -7.83
C ALA A 193 9.42 -0.24 -7.48
N VAL A 194 9.14 0.68 -8.40
CA VAL A 194 9.45 2.12 -8.29
C VAL A 194 8.18 2.86 -7.92
N HIS A 195 8.24 3.71 -6.90
CA HIS A 195 7.13 4.50 -6.37
C HIS A 195 7.34 5.99 -6.64
N PHE A 196 6.46 6.62 -7.41
CA PHE A 196 6.54 8.01 -7.83
C PHE A 196 5.81 8.95 -6.88
N THR A 197 6.28 9.06 -5.63
CA THR A 197 5.62 9.80 -4.54
C THR A 197 5.48 11.30 -4.75
N ARG A 198 6.15 11.88 -5.74
CA ARG A 198 6.16 13.32 -6.03
C ARG A 198 5.13 13.72 -7.09
N GLY A 199 4.38 12.78 -7.61
CA GLY A 199 3.56 12.94 -8.80
C GLY A 199 4.39 12.73 -10.07
N GLY A 200 3.78 12.15 -11.10
CA GLY A 200 4.38 11.94 -12.42
C GLY A 200 4.09 13.09 -13.37
#